data_b1050e6bec8fc437fb2d5908352e9b32
#
_entry.id   b1050e6bec8fc437fb2d5908352e9b32
#
_cell.length_a   1.000
_cell.length_b   1.000
_cell.length_c   1.000
_cell.angle_alpha   90.00
_cell.angle_beta   90.00
_cell.angle_gamma   90.00
#
_symmetry.space_group_name_H-M   'P 1'
#
loop_
_entity.id
_entity.type
_entity.pdbx_description
1 polymer ?
#
loop_
_entity_poly.entity_id
_entity_poly.type
_entity_poly.pdbx_seq_one_letter_code
_entity_poly.pdbx_strand_id
1 'polypeptide(L)'
;MPYLETVQELLEAKEGEHVQFKEAKKQFDSREAAKCCCALANNGGGKLVFGITDKRPRSVVGSAAFDQPERTRMGLIEKLKVNVDFQLFNYERKRVLVFDVKSRPIGLPVQYEGVAWIYEGDTLKPMPEDMRRSIYEETGGDFSGTICAGATVDDLDETAIENFRAKWIEKSGKKQLATLSKQQLLHDCGAITDEGVTYAALILFGKNAAIIKYLPQAEIIFEYRSSEASGPANQREEFKVGFFACYDRVWELVNLRNDKQHYQEGFFVFDIATFNERVVREAILNAVSHRNYQFGGSIFVRQFRDRLVVESPGGLPFGITLDNILDRQLPRNRRIAEILSLCGMVERSGQGMNLMFELSVQEAKPLPDFTGTDDFFVSVTLNGLILDKAMLSVLNRINERGAELLSTEDFLVIDALYHERPLNEKMQSRLNRLIELGIVEHIGRKKYVLARSLYAATGKTGVHTRHVGLDRDTNKELLLKHIRQNNEVGTPFKELQQVLPGLDRNQIRVLMRELRESGKVFCEGTTSAARWFASE
;
A
#
# COMPACT_ATOMS: atom_id res chain seq x y z
N MET A 1 -13.94 4.20 -10.51
CA MET A 1 -13.98 5.38 -11.41
C MET A 1 -14.98 6.38 -10.84
N PRO A 2 -14.70 7.69 -10.80
CA PRO A 2 -15.70 8.66 -10.40
C PRO A 2 -16.88 8.60 -11.39
N TYR A 3 -18.08 8.47 -10.87
CA TYR A 3 -19.31 8.58 -11.64
C TYR A 3 -19.47 10.05 -12.03
N LEU A 4 -19.14 10.39 -13.27
CA LEU A 4 -19.29 11.74 -13.84
C LEU A 4 -20.55 11.75 -14.71
N GLU A 5 -21.69 12.05 -14.11
CA GLU A 5 -23.01 12.03 -14.79
C GLU A 5 -23.50 13.43 -15.17
N THR A 6 -22.85 14.47 -14.67
CA THR A 6 -23.24 15.86 -14.90
C THR A 6 -22.12 16.68 -15.55
N VAL A 7 -22.48 17.74 -16.28
CA VAL A 7 -21.49 18.68 -16.86
C VAL A 7 -20.68 19.38 -15.77
N GLN A 8 -21.26 19.58 -14.60
CA GLN A 8 -20.61 20.23 -13.46
C GLN A 8 -19.47 19.37 -12.90
N GLU A 9 -19.70 18.07 -12.76
CA GLU A 9 -18.67 17.11 -12.37
C GLU A 9 -17.53 17.02 -13.40
N LEU A 10 -17.85 17.11 -14.70
CA LEU A 10 -16.86 17.15 -15.78
C LEU A 10 -16.00 18.43 -15.70
N LEU A 11 -16.56 19.57 -15.35
CA LEU A 11 -15.81 20.83 -15.20
C LEU A 11 -14.81 20.77 -14.03
N GLU A 12 -15.15 20.04 -12.97
CA GLU A 12 -14.31 19.86 -11.78
C GLU A 12 -13.30 18.71 -11.91
N ALA A 13 -13.55 17.75 -12.81
CA ALA A 13 -12.72 16.56 -12.97
C ALA A 13 -11.27 16.92 -13.33
N LYS A 14 -10.31 16.14 -12.82
CA LYS A 14 -8.89 16.28 -13.18
C LYS A 14 -8.64 15.53 -14.50
N GLU A 15 -7.98 16.18 -15.46
CA GLU A 15 -7.48 15.51 -16.65
C GLU A 15 -6.39 14.52 -16.27
N GLY A 16 -6.35 13.37 -16.93
CA GLY A 16 -5.41 12.31 -16.64
C GLY A 16 -5.76 11.03 -17.39
N GLU A 17 -5.29 9.92 -16.93
CA GLU A 17 -5.36 8.62 -17.61
C GLU A 17 -6.79 8.11 -17.87
N HIS A 18 -7.79 8.61 -17.14
CA HIS A 18 -9.19 8.17 -17.24
C HIS A 18 -10.15 9.24 -17.76
N VAL A 19 -9.74 10.50 -17.87
CA VAL A 19 -10.59 11.58 -18.38
C VAL A 19 -9.75 12.52 -19.22
N GLN A 20 -10.16 12.69 -20.48
CA GLN A 20 -9.49 13.56 -21.45
C GLN A 20 -10.46 14.59 -22.02
N PHE A 21 -10.02 15.83 -22.14
CA PHE A 21 -10.79 16.95 -22.66
C PHE A 21 -10.27 17.42 -24.01
N LYS A 22 -11.18 17.72 -24.93
CA LYS A 22 -10.87 18.28 -26.25
C LYS A 22 -11.89 19.36 -26.57
N GLU A 23 -11.43 20.58 -26.86
CA GLU A 23 -12.34 21.67 -27.25
C GLU A 23 -13.15 21.33 -28.51
N ALA A 24 -12.47 20.93 -29.57
CA ALA A 24 -13.04 20.43 -30.82
C ALA A 24 -14.27 21.24 -31.33
N LYS A 25 -14.17 22.56 -31.33
CA LYS A 25 -15.29 23.49 -31.63
C LYS A 25 -15.96 23.21 -32.97
N LYS A 26 -15.21 22.88 -34.03
CA LYS A 26 -15.74 22.60 -35.38
C LYS A 26 -15.65 21.13 -35.73
N GLN A 27 -14.49 20.53 -35.63
CA GLN A 27 -14.21 19.13 -35.99
C GLN A 27 -13.09 18.57 -35.16
N PHE A 28 -12.97 17.26 -35.13
CA PHE A 28 -11.85 16.53 -34.53
C PHE A 28 -11.50 15.33 -35.40
N ASP A 29 -10.23 15.00 -35.53
CA ASP A 29 -9.79 13.90 -36.36
C ASP A 29 -10.25 12.55 -35.75
N SER A 30 -10.89 11.73 -36.58
CA SER A 30 -11.39 10.43 -36.18
C SER A 30 -10.29 9.42 -35.83
N ARG A 31 -9.09 9.58 -36.41
CA ARG A 31 -7.92 8.76 -36.08
C ARG A 31 -7.37 9.13 -34.70
N GLU A 32 -7.29 10.43 -34.42
CA GLU A 32 -6.89 10.88 -33.08
C GLU A 32 -7.92 10.48 -32.01
N ALA A 33 -9.20 10.56 -32.31
CA ALA A 33 -10.24 10.05 -31.38
C ALA A 33 -10.07 8.55 -31.12
N ALA A 34 -9.76 7.75 -32.15
CA ALA A 34 -9.52 6.32 -31.99
C ALA A 34 -8.27 6.02 -31.15
N LYS A 35 -7.15 6.79 -31.33
CA LYS A 35 -5.98 6.65 -30.47
C LYS A 35 -6.28 7.01 -29.03
N CYS A 36 -7.01 8.09 -28.78
CA CYS A 36 -7.44 8.49 -27.43
C CYS A 36 -8.30 7.40 -26.78
N CYS A 37 -9.29 6.86 -27.50
CA CYS A 37 -10.12 5.77 -26.98
C CYS A 37 -9.31 4.48 -26.76
N CYS A 38 -8.36 4.16 -27.65
CA CYS A 38 -7.45 3.05 -27.47
C CYS A 38 -6.65 3.19 -26.16
N ALA A 39 -6.09 4.37 -25.91
CA ALA A 39 -5.34 4.67 -24.71
C ALA A 39 -6.20 4.59 -23.44
N LEU A 40 -7.38 5.20 -23.46
CA LEU A 40 -8.32 5.10 -22.34
C LEU A 40 -8.69 3.64 -22.03
N ALA A 41 -8.96 2.82 -23.06
CA ALA A 41 -9.25 1.39 -22.87
C ALA A 41 -8.09 0.66 -22.20
N ASN A 42 -6.86 0.92 -22.63
CA ASN A 42 -5.65 0.30 -22.08
C ASN A 42 -5.34 0.76 -20.66
N ASN A 43 -5.70 1.99 -20.30
CA ASN A 43 -5.58 2.51 -18.93
C ASN A 43 -6.75 2.07 -18.00
N GLY A 44 -7.58 1.11 -18.41
CA GLY A 44 -8.66 0.59 -17.59
C GLY A 44 -10.03 1.23 -17.83
N GLY A 45 -10.19 1.95 -18.95
CA GLY A 45 -11.41 2.67 -19.36
C GLY A 45 -11.41 4.14 -18.94
N GLY A 46 -12.34 4.92 -19.49
CA GLY A 46 -12.42 6.34 -19.18
C GLY A 46 -13.32 7.13 -20.11
N LYS A 47 -13.28 8.45 -19.98
CA LYS A 47 -14.16 9.39 -20.71
C LYS A 47 -13.33 10.30 -21.61
N LEU A 48 -13.73 10.38 -22.89
CA LEU A 48 -13.23 11.36 -23.86
C LEU A 48 -14.30 12.43 -24.07
N VAL A 49 -14.02 13.64 -23.61
CA VAL A 49 -14.98 14.74 -23.52
C VAL A 49 -14.68 15.79 -24.59
N PHE A 50 -15.69 16.14 -25.38
CA PHE A 50 -15.62 17.18 -26.41
C PHE A 50 -16.51 18.37 -26.06
N GLY A 51 -16.00 19.58 -26.26
CA GLY A 51 -16.70 20.83 -26.00
C GLY A 51 -16.45 21.46 -24.64
N ILE A 52 -15.46 20.96 -23.92
CA ILE A 52 -14.92 21.55 -22.69
C ILE A 52 -13.42 21.83 -22.88
N THR A 53 -12.93 22.95 -22.32
CA THR A 53 -11.52 23.31 -22.37
C THR A 53 -10.66 22.34 -21.56
N ASP A 54 -9.45 22.03 -22.03
CA ASP A 54 -8.48 21.17 -21.34
C ASP A 54 -7.88 21.84 -20.09
N LYS A 55 -7.58 23.15 -20.17
CA LYS A 55 -6.95 23.92 -19.09
C LYS A 55 -7.94 24.43 -18.05
N ARG A 56 -7.53 24.47 -16.79
CA ARG A 56 -8.30 25.08 -15.70
C ARG A 56 -8.06 26.61 -15.61
N PRO A 57 -9.11 27.39 -15.29
CA PRO A 57 -10.49 26.98 -15.04
C PRO A 57 -11.18 26.54 -16.33
N ARG A 58 -11.84 25.35 -16.28
CA ARG A 58 -12.54 24.81 -17.44
C ARG A 58 -13.81 25.57 -17.74
N SER A 59 -14.12 25.69 -19.02
CA SER A 59 -15.35 26.29 -19.50
C SER A 59 -15.97 25.46 -20.62
N VAL A 60 -17.29 25.47 -20.71
CA VAL A 60 -18.00 24.82 -21.82
C VAL A 60 -17.93 25.74 -23.03
N VAL A 61 -17.20 25.28 -24.05
CA VAL A 61 -17.08 26.01 -25.35
C VAL A 61 -18.02 25.47 -26.40
N GLY A 62 -18.50 24.23 -26.23
CA GLY A 62 -19.34 23.52 -27.19
C GLY A 62 -18.55 22.87 -28.31
N SER A 63 -19.03 21.75 -28.84
CA SER A 63 -18.42 21.03 -29.96
C SER A 63 -19.41 20.67 -31.04
N ALA A 64 -19.03 20.90 -32.31
CA ALA A 64 -19.72 20.39 -33.49
C ALA A 64 -19.07 19.10 -34.04
N ALA A 65 -18.00 18.63 -33.41
CA ALA A 65 -17.36 17.38 -33.82
C ALA A 65 -18.29 16.19 -33.64
N PHE A 66 -18.21 15.25 -34.56
CA PHE A 66 -18.97 14.01 -34.55
C PHE A 66 -20.49 14.29 -34.45
N ASP A 67 -21.04 14.97 -35.48
CA ASP A 67 -22.46 15.31 -35.62
C ASP A 67 -23.37 14.07 -35.55
N GLN A 68 -22.87 12.91 -35.99
CA GLN A 68 -23.52 11.60 -35.90
C GLN A 68 -22.77 10.71 -34.86
N PRO A 69 -22.97 10.93 -33.56
CA PRO A 69 -22.19 10.26 -32.52
C PRO A 69 -22.42 8.74 -32.50
N GLU A 70 -23.63 8.27 -32.88
CA GLU A 70 -23.92 6.84 -32.99
C GLU A 70 -23.05 6.17 -34.06
N ARG A 71 -22.92 6.79 -35.23
CA ARG A 71 -22.05 6.29 -36.31
C ARG A 71 -20.60 6.28 -35.90
N THR A 72 -20.18 7.32 -35.19
CA THR A 72 -18.81 7.41 -34.66
C THR A 72 -18.54 6.31 -33.61
N ARG A 73 -19.49 6.09 -32.71
CA ARG A 73 -19.42 5.02 -31.70
C ARG A 73 -19.27 3.66 -32.37
N MET A 74 -20.11 3.34 -33.36
CA MET A 74 -20.01 2.06 -34.08
C MET A 74 -18.63 1.89 -34.76
N GLY A 75 -18.13 2.95 -35.40
CA GLY A 75 -16.82 2.93 -36.02
C GLY A 75 -15.65 2.77 -35.03
N LEU A 76 -15.77 3.33 -33.83
CA LEU A 76 -14.78 3.14 -32.75
C LEU A 76 -14.82 1.70 -32.24
N ILE A 77 -16.00 1.13 -31.99
CA ILE A 77 -16.16 -0.27 -31.56
C ILE A 77 -15.61 -1.23 -32.62
N GLU A 78 -15.90 -0.98 -33.88
CA GLU A 78 -15.40 -1.83 -34.97
C GLU A 78 -13.86 -1.83 -35.05
N LYS A 79 -13.23 -0.66 -34.90
CA LYS A 79 -11.79 -0.50 -35.00
C LYS A 79 -11.04 -1.00 -33.76
N LEU A 80 -11.58 -0.75 -32.56
CA LEU A 80 -10.89 -1.01 -31.30
C LEU A 80 -11.30 -2.34 -30.64
N LYS A 81 -12.42 -2.92 -31.06
CA LYS A 81 -13.01 -4.15 -30.47
C LYS A 81 -13.31 -4.02 -28.98
N VAL A 82 -13.56 -2.81 -28.52
CA VAL A 82 -13.92 -2.46 -27.14
C VAL A 82 -15.25 -1.73 -27.15
N ASN A 83 -16.06 -1.94 -26.11
CA ASN A 83 -17.33 -1.25 -25.99
C ASN A 83 -17.10 0.24 -25.68
N VAL A 84 -17.81 1.07 -26.45
CA VAL A 84 -17.81 2.53 -26.30
C VAL A 84 -19.26 2.98 -26.28
N ASP A 85 -19.65 3.68 -25.23
CA ASP A 85 -20.94 4.35 -25.12
C ASP A 85 -20.77 5.85 -25.33
N PHE A 86 -21.86 6.57 -25.52
CA PHE A 86 -21.78 8.03 -25.58
C PHE A 86 -22.94 8.70 -24.85
N GLN A 87 -22.68 9.93 -24.41
CA GLN A 87 -23.64 10.81 -23.77
C GLN A 87 -23.58 12.19 -24.43
N LEU A 88 -24.74 12.81 -24.62
CA LEU A 88 -24.88 14.16 -25.16
C LEU A 88 -25.48 15.06 -24.08
N PHE A 89 -24.79 16.13 -23.76
CA PHE A 89 -25.28 17.18 -22.87
C PHE A 89 -25.50 18.47 -23.68
N ASN A 90 -26.54 19.20 -23.32
CA ASN A 90 -26.77 20.56 -23.83
C ASN A 90 -26.71 21.53 -22.64
N TYR A 91 -25.57 22.19 -22.48
CA TYR A 91 -25.31 23.12 -21.38
C TYR A 91 -25.25 24.54 -21.93
N GLU A 92 -26.16 25.43 -21.50
CA GLU A 92 -26.25 26.82 -21.98
C GLU A 92 -26.27 26.95 -23.52
N ARG A 93 -27.05 26.09 -24.20
CA ARG A 93 -27.13 25.96 -25.67
C ARG A 93 -25.81 25.53 -26.34
N LYS A 94 -24.86 24.99 -25.59
CA LYS A 94 -23.61 24.44 -26.09
C LYS A 94 -23.61 22.92 -25.95
N ARG A 95 -23.31 22.24 -27.05
CA ARG A 95 -23.26 20.77 -27.10
C ARG A 95 -21.96 20.26 -26.49
N VAL A 96 -22.06 19.34 -25.52
CA VAL A 96 -20.96 18.56 -24.99
C VAL A 96 -21.20 17.09 -25.32
N LEU A 97 -20.20 16.45 -25.96
CA LEU A 97 -20.23 15.03 -26.30
C LEU A 97 -19.21 14.30 -25.46
N VAL A 98 -19.63 13.21 -24.84
CA VAL A 98 -18.75 12.35 -24.03
C VAL A 98 -18.79 10.93 -24.58
N PHE A 99 -17.65 10.38 -24.95
CA PHE A 99 -17.51 8.95 -25.19
C PHE A 99 -17.02 8.26 -23.89
N ASP A 100 -17.79 7.28 -23.42
CA ASP A 100 -17.46 6.43 -22.28
C ASP A 100 -16.84 5.13 -22.80
N VAL A 101 -15.54 5.01 -22.68
CA VAL A 101 -14.75 3.89 -23.19
C VAL A 101 -14.58 2.86 -22.09
N LYS A 102 -15.00 1.62 -22.32
CA LYS A 102 -14.82 0.52 -21.38
C LYS A 102 -13.36 0.05 -21.37
N SER A 103 -12.97 -0.57 -20.26
CA SER A 103 -11.65 -1.20 -20.14
C SER A 103 -11.43 -2.24 -21.23
N ARG A 104 -10.17 -2.40 -21.63
CA ARG A 104 -9.73 -3.50 -22.49
C ARG A 104 -10.10 -4.88 -21.91
N PRO A 105 -10.18 -5.92 -22.73
CA PRO A 105 -10.24 -7.30 -22.24
C PRO A 105 -8.99 -7.63 -21.41
N ILE A 106 -9.18 -8.48 -20.39
CA ILE A 106 -8.06 -8.99 -19.59
C ILE A 106 -7.08 -9.73 -20.52
N GLY A 107 -5.80 -9.44 -20.39
CA GLY A 107 -4.73 -10.08 -21.13
C GLY A 107 -4.57 -9.69 -22.59
N LEU A 108 -5.35 -8.75 -23.08
CA LEU A 108 -5.25 -8.28 -24.46
C LEU A 108 -5.14 -6.74 -24.50
N PRO A 109 -4.01 -6.19 -24.94
CA PRO A 109 -3.92 -4.75 -25.18
C PRO A 109 -4.77 -4.40 -26.40
N VAL A 110 -5.53 -3.32 -26.29
CA VAL A 110 -6.23 -2.71 -27.41
C VAL A 110 -5.21 -2.03 -28.32
N GLN A 111 -5.35 -2.24 -29.62
CA GLN A 111 -4.47 -1.65 -30.62
C GLN A 111 -5.31 -0.85 -31.63
N TYR A 112 -4.72 0.24 -32.09
CA TYR A 112 -5.23 1.00 -33.23
C TYR A 112 -4.12 1.11 -34.29
N GLU A 113 -4.40 0.63 -35.50
CA GLU A 113 -3.44 0.53 -36.61
C GLU A 113 -2.12 -0.19 -36.21
N GLY A 114 -2.25 -1.28 -35.42
CA GLY A 114 -1.11 -2.10 -34.95
C GLY A 114 -0.32 -1.54 -33.77
N VAL A 115 -0.68 -0.37 -33.26
CA VAL A 115 -0.02 0.27 -32.11
C VAL A 115 -0.97 0.29 -30.91
N ALA A 116 -0.50 -0.23 -29.78
CA ALA A 116 -1.17 -0.04 -28.50
C ALA A 116 -0.81 1.36 -27.96
N TRP A 117 -1.81 2.15 -27.61
CA TRP A 117 -1.64 3.50 -27.07
C TRP A 117 -2.00 3.53 -25.60
N ILE A 118 -1.34 4.40 -24.84
CA ILE A 118 -1.64 4.69 -23.42
C ILE A 118 -1.59 6.19 -23.15
N TYR A 119 -2.22 6.59 -22.05
CA TYR A 119 -1.96 7.88 -21.42
C TYR A 119 -1.00 7.71 -20.24
N GLU A 120 0.00 8.57 -20.17
CA GLU A 120 0.81 8.81 -18.98
C GLU A 120 0.54 10.23 -18.52
N GLY A 121 -0.28 10.36 -17.48
CA GLY A 121 -0.90 11.63 -17.13
C GLY A 121 -1.85 12.13 -18.22
N ASP A 122 -1.50 13.24 -18.87
CA ASP A 122 -2.24 13.85 -20.00
C ASP A 122 -1.62 13.56 -21.37
N THR A 123 -0.47 12.88 -21.40
CA THR A 123 0.32 12.66 -22.62
C THR A 123 -0.02 11.31 -23.26
N LEU A 124 -0.45 11.37 -24.53
CA LEU A 124 -0.73 10.19 -25.35
C LEU A 124 0.59 9.66 -25.96
N LYS A 125 0.91 8.39 -25.69
CA LYS A 125 2.13 7.75 -26.21
C LYS A 125 1.91 6.28 -26.56
N PRO A 126 2.77 5.68 -27.43
CA PRO A 126 2.78 4.23 -27.61
C PRO A 126 3.05 3.50 -26.28
N MET A 127 2.37 2.39 -26.07
CA MET A 127 2.56 1.55 -24.88
C MET A 127 3.96 0.93 -24.90
N PRO A 128 4.73 1.05 -23.80
CA PRO A 128 6.01 0.37 -23.64
C PRO A 128 5.88 -1.16 -23.75
N GLU A 129 6.95 -1.83 -24.19
CA GLU A 129 6.92 -3.30 -24.37
C GLU A 129 6.77 -4.08 -23.06
N ASP A 130 7.34 -3.59 -21.97
CA ASP A 130 7.19 -4.15 -20.63
C ASP A 130 5.73 -4.14 -20.18
N MET A 131 5.03 -3.03 -20.37
CA MET A 131 3.60 -2.91 -20.07
C MET A 131 2.75 -3.81 -20.97
N ARG A 132 3.10 -3.91 -22.26
CA ARG A 132 2.42 -4.84 -23.19
C ARG A 132 2.59 -6.29 -22.73
N ARG A 133 3.81 -6.66 -22.33
CA ARG A 133 4.12 -7.99 -21.78
C ARG A 133 3.33 -8.28 -20.52
N SER A 134 3.27 -7.32 -19.60
CA SER A 134 2.47 -7.43 -18.37
C SER A 134 0.98 -7.69 -18.68
N ILE A 135 0.42 -7.03 -19.70
CA ILE A 135 -0.97 -7.27 -20.12
C ILE A 135 -1.17 -8.70 -20.65
N TYR A 136 -0.26 -9.22 -21.45
CA TYR A 136 -0.36 -10.60 -21.93
C TYR A 136 -0.23 -11.62 -20.79
N GLU A 137 0.54 -11.30 -19.77
CA GLU A 137 0.69 -12.13 -18.55
C GLU A 137 -0.58 -12.17 -17.70
N GLU A 138 -1.51 -11.21 -17.84
CA GLU A 138 -2.81 -11.23 -17.14
C GLU A 138 -3.69 -12.44 -17.54
N THR A 139 -3.61 -12.91 -18.77
CA THR A 139 -4.32 -14.11 -19.25
C THR A 139 -3.50 -15.36 -19.16
N GLY A 140 -2.23 -15.25 -18.83
CA GLY A 140 -1.44 -16.39 -18.46
C GLY A 140 -2.18 -17.09 -17.32
N GLY A 141 -2.91 -18.16 -17.66
CA GLY A 141 -3.61 -18.96 -16.67
C GLY A 141 -2.64 -19.28 -15.56
N ASP A 142 -3.15 -19.49 -14.37
CA ASP A 142 -2.34 -19.83 -13.19
C ASP A 142 -1.26 -20.86 -13.57
N PHE A 143 -0.03 -20.38 -13.80
CA PHE A 143 1.10 -21.24 -14.19
C PHE A 143 1.22 -22.41 -13.21
N SER A 144 1.00 -22.17 -11.93
CA SER A 144 1.12 -23.19 -10.91
C SER A 144 0.06 -24.30 -11.04
N GLY A 145 -1.10 -23.98 -11.64
CA GLY A 145 -2.16 -24.96 -11.92
C GLY A 145 -1.96 -25.77 -13.20
N THR A 146 -0.99 -25.41 -14.06
CA THR A 146 -0.73 -26.15 -15.29
C THR A 146 0.02 -27.46 -15.03
N ILE A 147 -0.20 -28.45 -15.92
CA ILE A 147 0.44 -29.78 -15.81
C ILE A 147 1.92 -29.68 -16.20
N CYS A 148 2.79 -30.25 -15.37
CA CYS A 148 4.20 -30.41 -15.68
C CYS A 148 4.39 -31.71 -16.48
N ALA A 149 4.61 -31.58 -17.79
CA ALA A 149 4.76 -32.75 -18.68
C ALA A 149 5.94 -33.62 -18.23
N GLY A 150 5.66 -34.92 -18.05
CA GLY A 150 6.65 -35.93 -17.67
C GLY A 150 6.96 -36.00 -16.17
N ALA A 151 6.38 -35.15 -15.34
CA ALA A 151 6.46 -35.30 -13.89
C ALA A 151 5.43 -36.32 -13.39
N THR A 152 5.81 -37.08 -12.37
CA THR A 152 5.00 -38.12 -11.74
C THR A 152 4.89 -37.91 -10.24
N VAL A 153 4.01 -38.64 -9.57
CA VAL A 153 3.87 -38.60 -8.11
C VAL A 153 5.15 -39.05 -7.41
N ASP A 154 5.99 -39.86 -8.08
CA ASP A 154 7.28 -40.29 -7.54
C ASP A 154 8.34 -39.16 -7.50
N ASP A 155 8.12 -38.08 -8.23
CA ASP A 155 8.95 -36.89 -8.20
C ASP A 155 8.66 -35.99 -6.96
N LEU A 156 7.62 -36.33 -6.18
CA LEU A 156 7.21 -35.59 -4.99
C LEU A 156 7.80 -36.24 -3.72
N ASP A 157 8.21 -35.37 -2.78
CA ASP A 157 8.82 -35.76 -1.51
C ASP A 157 7.76 -36.16 -0.50
N GLU A 158 7.93 -37.33 0.12
CA GLU A 158 6.97 -37.90 1.05
C GLU A 158 6.92 -37.14 2.37
N THR A 159 8.07 -36.68 2.86
CA THR A 159 8.15 -35.88 4.09
C THR A 159 7.44 -34.54 3.91
N ALA A 160 7.62 -33.88 2.76
CA ALA A 160 6.93 -32.65 2.44
C ALA A 160 5.41 -32.83 2.38
N ILE A 161 4.94 -33.95 1.83
CA ILE A 161 3.50 -34.29 1.76
C ILE A 161 2.94 -34.57 3.16
N GLU A 162 3.68 -35.29 4.02
CA GLU A 162 3.24 -35.54 5.38
C GLU A 162 3.25 -34.26 6.25
N ASN A 163 4.20 -33.36 6.08
CA ASN A 163 4.21 -32.04 6.70
C ASN A 163 2.95 -31.23 6.30
N PHE A 164 2.60 -31.24 5.02
CA PHE A 164 1.36 -30.64 4.54
C PHE A 164 0.12 -31.29 5.17
N ARG A 165 0.04 -32.63 5.19
CA ARG A 165 -1.05 -33.40 5.78
C ARG A 165 -1.27 -33.01 7.24
N ALA A 166 -0.20 -32.99 8.03
CA ALA A 166 -0.25 -32.62 9.44
C ALA A 166 -0.83 -31.21 9.65
N LYS A 167 -0.33 -30.21 8.90
CA LYS A 167 -0.83 -28.84 8.98
C LYS A 167 -2.29 -28.73 8.51
N TRP A 168 -2.71 -29.47 7.48
CA TRP A 168 -4.09 -29.49 7.04
C TRP A 168 -5.04 -30.12 8.08
N ILE A 169 -4.64 -31.19 8.74
CA ILE A 169 -5.40 -31.79 9.84
C ILE A 169 -5.52 -30.79 11.01
N GLU A 170 -4.42 -30.16 11.40
CA GLU A 170 -4.38 -29.16 12.48
C GLU A 170 -5.36 -28.03 12.21
N LYS A 171 -5.32 -27.44 11.00
CA LYS A 171 -6.19 -26.32 10.62
C LYS A 171 -7.67 -26.70 10.50
N SER A 172 -7.95 -27.85 9.88
CA SER A 172 -9.34 -28.23 9.54
C SER A 172 -10.05 -29.07 10.59
N GLY A 173 -9.32 -29.70 11.52
CA GLY A 173 -9.83 -30.68 12.47
C GLY A 173 -10.26 -32.02 11.82
N LYS A 174 -10.07 -32.19 10.49
CA LYS A 174 -10.54 -33.37 9.74
C LYS A 174 -9.60 -34.56 9.91
N LYS A 175 -9.81 -35.37 10.95
CA LYS A 175 -8.98 -36.55 11.26
C LYS A 175 -8.97 -37.60 10.13
N GLN A 176 -9.98 -37.66 9.28
CA GLN A 176 -10.05 -38.56 8.13
C GLN A 176 -8.93 -38.34 7.11
N LEU A 177 -8.32 -37.13 7.05
CA LEU A 177 -7.17 -36.88 6.18
C LEU A 177 -5.97 -37.77 6.52
N ALA A 178 -5.86 -38.26 7.75
CA ALA A 178 -4.78 -39.14 8.21
C ALA A 178 -4.82 -40.52 7.51
N THR A 179 -6.00 -40.96 7.05
CA THR A 179 -6.21 -42.28 6.44
C THR A 179 -6.22 -42.25 4.92
N LEU A 180 -6.17 -41.06 4.30
CA LEU A 180 -6.13 -40.94 2.86
C LEU A 180 -4.80 -41.44 2.29
N SER A 181 -4.86 -42.10 1.14
CA SER A 181 -3.66 -42.41 0.38
C SER A 181 -2.97 -41.12 -0.08
N LYS A 182 -1.66 -41.18 -0.35
CA LYS A 182 -0.88 -40.07 -0.91
C LYS A 182 -1.54 -39.50 -2.16
N GLN A 183 -1.94 -40.36 -3.10
CA GLN A 183 -2.60 -39.92 -4.32
C GLN A 183 -3.93 -39.20 -4.06
N GLN A 184 -4.77 -39.76 -3.20
CA GLN A 184 -6.06 -39.14 -2.85
C GLN A 184 -5.86 -37.78 -2.18
N LEU A 185 -4.92 -37.65 -1.24
CA LEU A 185 -4.62 -36.38 -0.56
C LEU A 185 -4.17 -35.31 -1.57
N LEU A 186 -3.27 -35.67 -2.49
CA LEU A 186 -2.75 -34.76 -3.52
C LEU A 186 -3.84 -34.36 -4.53
N HIS A 187 -4.74 -35.30 -4.86
CA HIS A 187 -5.87 -35.00 -5.73
C HIS A 187 -6.88 -34.08 -5.05
N ASP A 188 -7.24 -34.35 -3.79
CA ASP A 188 -8.21 -33.55 -3.03
C ASP A 188 -7.74 -32.11 -2.81
N CYS A 189 -6.42 -31.87 -2.71
CA CYS A 189 -5.89 -30.51 -2.64
C CYS A 189 -5.64 -29.88 -4.01
N GLY A 190 -5.83 -30.61 -5.11
CA GLY A 190 -5.61 -30.16 -6.48
C GLY A 190 -4.13 -30.03 -6.88
N ALA A 191 -3.22 -30.68 -6.15
CA ALA A 191 -1.81 -30.75 -6.52
C ALA A 191 -1.59 -31.67 -7.73
N ILE A 192 -2.42 -32.71 -7.86
CA ILE A 192 -2.50 -33.56 -9.04
C ILE A 192 -3.93 -33.58 -9.58
N THR A 193 -4.07 -33.86 -10.87
CA THR A 193 -5.34 -34.03 -11.58
C THR A 193 -5.31 -35.34 -12.34
N ASP A 194 -6.40 -35.71 -13.03
CA ASP A 194 -6.44 -36.85 -13.92
C ASP A 194 -5.44 -36.72 -15.08
N GLU A 195 -5.05 -35.48 -15.43
CA GLU A 195 -4.08 -35.18 -16.50
C GLU A 195 -2.62 -35.29 -16.05
N GLY A 196 -2.34 -35.25 -14.72
CA GLY A 196 -1.00 -35.38 -14.16
C GLY A 196 -0.67 -34.45 -12.99
N VAL A 197 0.64 -34.32 -12.77
CA VAL A 197 1.22 -33.49 -11.69
C VAL A 197 1.28 -32.04 -12.12
N THR A 198 0.77 -31.12 -11.28
CA THR A 198 0.81 -29.68 -11.54
C THR A 198 2.17 -29.08 -11.15
N TYR A 199 2.51 -27.89 -11.69
CA TYR A 199 3.69 -27.15 -11.20
C TYR A 199 3.55 -26.76 -9.73
N ALA A 200 2.34 -26.54 -9.23
CA ALA A 200 2.12 -26.29 -7.79
C ALA A 200 2.58 -27.48 -6.94
N ALA A 201 2.34 -28.72 -7.41
CA ALA A 201 2.79 -29.92 -6.69
C ALA A 201 4.33 -29.97 -6.62
N LEU A 202 5.03 -29.66 -7.71
CA LEU A 202 6.49 -29.59 -7.70
C LEU A 202 7.01 -28.49 -6.79
N ILE A 203 6.46 -27.28 -6.89
CA ILE A 203 6.87 -26.13 -6.07
C ILE A 203 6.67 -26.41 -4.58
N LEU A 204 5.60 -27.10 -4.21
CA LEU A 204 5.27 -27.34 -2.81
C LEU A 204 5.88 -28.63 -2.25
N PHE A 205 6.00 -29.69 -3.09
CA PHE A 205 6.38 -31.01 -2.63
C PHE A 205 7.53 -31.66 -3.43
N GLY A 206 8.09 -31.00 -4.43
CA GLY A 206 9.06 -31.62 -5.35
C GLY A 206 10.36 -32.08 -4.65
N LYS A 207 10.86 -33.24 -5.02
CA LYS A 207 12.20 -33.69 -4.66
C LYS A 207 13.27 -32.84 -5.35
N ASN A 208 14.46 -32.76 -4.79
CA ASN A 208 15.58 -32.01 -5.35
C ASN A 208 15.84 -32.33 -6.85
N ALA A 209 15.91 -33.61 -7.19
CA ALA A 209 16.12 -34.04 -8.58
C ALA A 209 15.00 -33.59 -9.53
N ALA A 210 13.76 -33.58 -9.06
CA ALA A 210 12.60 -33.13 -9.84
C ALA A 210 12.62 -31.61 -10.04
N ILE A 211 12.93 -30.83 -9.00
CA ILE A 211 13.08 -29.37 -9.10
C ILE A 211 14.17 -29.03 -10.12
N ILE A 212 15.36 -29.65 -10.02
CA ILE A 212 16.46 -29.39 -10.96
C ILE A 212 16.06 -29.74 -12.41
N LYS A 213 15.28 -30.79 -12.58
CA LYS A 213 14.89 -31.27 -13.92
C LYS A 213 13.81 -30.43 -14.57
N TYR A 214 12.76 -30.07 -13.81
CA TYR A 214 11.54 -29.51 -14.38
C TYR A 214 11.37 -28.01 -14.09
N LEU A 215 11.93 -27.49 -12.97
CA LEU A 215 11.72 -26.13 -12.52
C LEU A 215 12.93 -25.60 -11.72
N PRO A 216 14.14 -25.56 -12.32
CA PRO A 216 15.39 -25.24 -11.60
C PRO A 216 15.39 -23.86 -10.94
N GLN A 217 14.54 -22.95 -11.41
CA GLN A 217 14.35 -21.62 -10.81
C GLN A 217 13.47 -21.62 -9.55
N ALA A 218 12.77 -22.71 -9.22
CA ALA A 218 12.03 -22.82 -7.95
C ALA A 218 12.98 -23.11 -6.79
N GLU A 219 13.79 -22.12 -6.46
CA GLU A 219 14.83 -22.18 -5.46
C GLU A 219 14.64 -21.07 -4.44
N ILE A 220 14.89 -21.40 -3.16
CA ILE A 220 15.00 -20.43 -2.07
C ILE A 220 16.43 -20.41 -1.58
N ILE A 221 17.03 -19.23 -1.46
CA ILE A 221 18.38 -19.04 -0.97
C ILE A 221 18.32 -18.21 0.32
N PHE A 222 18.78 -18.81 1.39
CA PHE A 222 19.04 -18.07 2.63
C PHE A 222 20.48 -17.58 2.67
N GLU A 223 20.68 -16.31 3.02
CA GLU A 223 21.98 -15.71 3.27
C GLU A 223 21.98 -14.95 4.60
N TYR A 224 23.00 -15.16 5.41
CA TYR A 224 23.32 -14.27 6.50
C TYR A 224 24.56 -13.43 6.15
N ARG A 225 24.46 -12.12 6.35
CA ARG A 225 25.51 -11.14 6.10
C ARG A 225 25.71 -10.24 7.32
N SER A 226 26.94 -10.23 7.85
CA SER A 226 27.29 -9.37 9.00
C SER A 226 27.47 -7.90 8.61
N SER A 227 27.64 -7.61 7.32
CA SER A 227 27.79 -6.25 6.79
C SER A 227 27.15 -6.14 5.40
N GLU A 228 26.93 -4.90 4.96
CA GLU A 228 26.43 -4.58 3.59
C GLU A 228 27.51 -4.66 2.52
N ALA A 229 28.77 -4.80 2.92
CA ALA A 229 29.89 -4.84 1.97
C ALA A 229 29.69 -5.97 0.94
N SER A 230 30.00 -5.67 -0.30
CA SER A 230 30.02 -6.66 -1.37
C SER A 230 31.08 -7.73 -1.05
N GLY A 231 30.66 -8.97 -0.97
CA GLY A 231 31.51 -10.10 -0.63
C GLY A 231 30.67 -11.36 -0.40
N PRO A 232 31.30 -12.50 -0.12
CA PRO A 232 30.58 -13.74 0.19
C PRO A 232 29.74 -13.58 1.46
N ALA A 233 28.58 -14.22 1.49
CA ALA A 233 27.76 -14.31 2.69
C ALA A 233 28.52 -15.08 3.79
N ASN A 234 28.31 -14.70 5.05
CA ASN A 234 28.89 -15.42 6.20
C ASN A 234 28.30 -16.84 6.33
N GLN A 235 27.04 -16.99 5.91
CA GLN A 235 26.35 -18.28 5.78
C GLN A 235 25.43 -18.22 4.57
N ARG A 236 25.39 -19.31 3.79
CA ARG A 236 24.50 -19.48 2.66
C ARG A 236 23.98 -20.91 2.64
N GLU A 237 22.67 -21.06 2.43
CA GLU A 237 22.01 -22.34 2.28
C GLU A 237 21.01 -22.26 1.13
N GLU A 238 21.07 -23.22 0.21
CA GLU A 238 20.26 -23.25 -1.02
C GLU A 238 19.25 -24.39 -0.95
N PHE A 239 17.98 -24.07 -1.17
CA PHE A 239 16.89 -25.04 -1.12
C PHE A 239 16.29 -25.21 -2.52
N LYS A 240 16.70 -26.28 -3.21
CA LYS A 240 16.13 -26.76 -4.46
C LYS A 240 15.20 -27.94 -4.18
N VAL A 241 14.24 -27.74 -3.31
CA VAL A 241 13.26 -28.73 -2.86
C VAL A 241 11.89 -28.08 -2.72
N GLY A 242 10.85 -28.89 -2.63
CA GLY A 242 9.50 -28.41 -2.41
C GLY A 242 9.39 -27.58 -1.11
N PHE A 243 8.54 -26.57 -1.14
CA PHE A 243 8.43 -25.59 -0.07
C PHE A 243 8.15 -26.21 1.32
N PHE A 244 7.28 -27.24 1.39
CA PHE A 244 7.01 -27.94 2.65
C PHE A 244 8.21 -28.74 3.21
N ALA A 245 9.23 -28.98 2.40
CA ALA A 245 10.46 -29.62 2.87
C ALA A 245 11.45 -28.62 3.50
N CYS A 246 11.38 -27.32 3.16
CA CYS A 246 12.36 -26.33 3.60
C CYS A 246 11.77 -25.18 4.45
N TYR A 247 10.46 -25.02 4.48
CA TYR A 247 9.79 -23.88 5.14
C TYR A 247 10.20 -23.66 6.58
N ASP A 248 10.19 -24.70 7.41
CA ASP A 248 10.56 -24.59 8.81
C ASP A 248 12.09 -24.39 8.95
N ARG A 249 12.88 -25.01 8.06
CA ARG A 249 14.34 -24.85 8.07
C ARG A 249 14.77 -23.42 7.75
N VAL A 250 14.11 -22.74 6.83
CA VAL A 250 14.40 -21.32 6.53
C VAL A 250 14.15 -20.46 7.76
N TRP A 251 13.05 -20.68 8.49
CA TRP A 251 12.80 -19.98 9.75
C TRP A 251 13.86 -20.30 10.82
N GLU A 252 14.23 -21.57 11.00
CA GLU A 252 15.31 -21.96 11.94
C GLU A 252 16.59 -21.20 11.67
N LEU A 253 16.99 -21.04 10.40
CA LEU A 253 18.18 -20.29 10.01
C LEU A 253 18.09 -18.81 10.40
N VAL A 254 16.94 -18.18 10.16
CA VAL A 254 16.70 -16.81 10.62
C VAL A 254 16.77 -16.73 12.14
N ASN A 255 16.15 -17.70 12.84
CA ASN A 255 16.04 -17.71 14.29
C ASN A 255 17.37 -18.01 15.02
N LEU A 256 18.35 -18.61 14.34
CA LEU A 256 19.70 -18.81 14.89
C LEU A 256 20.38 -17.50 15.34
N ARG A 257 20.02 -16.38 14.72
CA ARG A 257 20.58 -15.04 15.00
C ARG A 257 19.48 -14.02 15.21
N ASN A 258 18.45 -14.44 15.91
CA ASN A 258 17.28 -13.63 16.21
C ASN A 258 17.37 -13.16 17.67
N ASP A 259 18.22 -12.17 17.91
CA ASP A 259 18.45 -11.62 19.24
C ASP A 259 17.16 -11.02 19.81
N LYS A 260 17.03 -11.04 21.13
CA LYS A 260 15.93 -10.38 21.83
C LYS A 260 16.36 -8.99 22.27
N GLN A 261 15.50 -8.02 22.04
CA GLN A 261 15.64 -6.66 22.53
C GLN A 261 14.88 -6.54 23.85
N HIS A 262 15.63 -6.24 24.91
CA HIS A 262 15.05 -6.09 26.25
C HIS A 262 14.47 -4.69 26.42
N TYR A 263 13.23 -4.63 26.83
CA TYR A 263 12.54 -3.41 27.20
C TYR A 263 12.00 -3.52 28.61
N GLN A 264 12.31 -2.54 29.48
CA GLN A 264 11.84 -2.49 30.84
C GLN A 264 10.88 -1.32 31.04
N GLU A 265 9.69 -1.59 31.54
CA GLU A 265 8.71 -0.60 31.96
C GLU A 265 8.33 -0.82 33.44
N GLY A 266 8.83 0.05 34.29
CA GLY A 266 8.70 -0.15 35.74
C GLY A 266 9.37 -1.45 36.21
N PHE A 267 8.57 -2.37 36.75
CA PHE A 267 9.03 -3.69 37.21
C PHE A 267 8.93 -4.78 36.13
N PHE A 268 8.34 -4.49 34.97
CA PHE A 268 8.14 -5.46 33.91
C PHE A 268 9.26 -5.38 32.88
N VAL A 269 9.73 -6.54 32.44
CA VAL A 269 10.69 -6.67 31.36
C VAL A 269 10.01 -7.42 30.21
N PHE A 270 10.02 -6.81 29.03
CA PHE A 270 9.49 -7.39 27.81
C PHE A 270 10.64 -7.73 26.88
N ASP A 271 10.59 -8.95 26.35
CA ASP A 271 11.56 -9.45 25.38
C ASP A 271 10.92 -9.48 23.99
N ILE A 272 11.36 -8.58 23.12
CA ILE A 272 10.86 -8.51 21.74
C ILE A 272 11.96 -9.03 20.82
N ALA A 273 11.66 -10.10 20.06
CA ALA A 273 12.61 -10.65 19.09
C ALA A 273 12.90 -9.62 17.99
N THR A 274 14.14 -9.59 17.50
CA THR A 274 14.51 -8.73 16.35
C THR A 274 13.63 -9.02 15.16
N PHE A 275 13.38 -10.29 14.84
CA PHE A 275 12.48 -10.70 13.79
C PHE A 275 11.30 -11.48 14.36
N ASN A 276 10.09 -10.97 14.13
CA ASN A 276 8.86 -11.66 14.49
C ASN A 276 8.63 -12.84 13.55
N GLU A 277 8.45 -14.03 14.09
CA GLU A 277 8.26 -15.27 13.31
C GLU A 277 7.09 -15.16 12.32
N ARG A 278 5.94 -14.62 12.75
CA ARG A 278 4.75 -14.50 11.90
C ARG A 278 5.00 -13.57 10.74
N VAL A 279 5.70 -12.45 10.97
CA VAL A 279 6.04 -11.46 9.93
C VAL A 279 7.01 -12.06 8.91
N VAL A 280 8.06 -12.75 9.37
CA VAL A 280 9.04 -13.38 8.48
C VAL A 280 8.42 -14.51 7.67
N ARG A 281 7.63 -15.36 8.31
CA ARG A 281 6.93 -16.47 7.62
C ARG A 281 5.96 -15.93 6.57
N GLU A 282 5.25 -14.86 6.85
CA GLU A 282 4.34 -14.21 5.91
C GLU A 282 5.09 -13.63 4.71
N ALA A 283 6.22 -12.97 4.93
CA ALA A 283 7.04 -12.44 3.83
C ALA A 283 7.54 -13.56 2.90
N ILE A 284 7.94 -14.71 3.45
CA ILE A 284 8.40 -15.87 2.66
C ILE A 284 7.21 -16.51 1.93
N LEU A 285 6.05 -16.66 2.57
CA LEU A 285 4.83 -17.18 1.96
C LEU A 285 4.38 -16.32 0.78
N ASN A 286 4.41 -14.99 0.96
CA ASN A 286 4.10 -14.05 -0.11
C ASN A 286 5.11 -14.17 -1.26
N ALA A 287 6.40 -14.30 -0.96
CA ALA A 287 7.43 -14.50 -1.97
C ALA A 287 7.16 -15.76 -2.81
N VAL A 288 6.79 -16.90 -2.19
CA VAL A 288 6.48 -18.16 -2.89
C VAL A 288 5.17 -18.07 -3.66
N SER A 289 4.12 -17.51 -3.07
CA SER A 289 2.79 -17.45 -3.67
C SER A 289 2.70 -16.48 -4.85
N HIS A 290 3.51 -15.40 -4.84
CA HIS A 290 3.46 -14.35 -5.84
C HIS A 290 4.64 -14.33 -6.82
N ARG A 291 5.66 -15.19 -6.61
CA ARG A 291 6.78 -15.33 -7.55
C ARG A 291 6.30 -15.62 -8.98
N ASN A 292 6.93 -14.99 -9.95
CA ASN A 292 6.76 -15.42 -11.33
C ASN A 292 7.71 -16.60 -11.65
N TYR A 293 7.18 -17.82 -11.65
CA TYR A 293 7.96 -19.04 -11.89
C TYR A 293 8.39 -19.23 -13.35
N GLN A 294 7.93 -18.40 -14.26
CA GLN A 294 8.40 -18.37 -15.65
C GLN A 294 9.69 -17.54 -15.80
N PHE A 295 10.03 -16.72 -14.79
CA PHE A 295 11.28 -15.96 -14.77
C PHE A 295 12.38 -16.78 -14.10
N GLY A 296 13.61 -16.58 -14.58
CA GLY A 296 14.81 -17.05 -13.91
C GLY A 296 15.03 -16.35 -12.56
N GLY A 297 16.07 -16.77 -11.85
CA GLY A 297 16.44 -16.25 -10.54
C GLY A 297 15.82 -17.04 -9.39
N SER A 298 16.21 -16.74 -8.17
CA SER A 298 15.82 -17.44 -6.95
C SER A 298 15.09 -16.49 -6.01
N ILE A 299 14.30 -17.02 -5.08
CA ILE A 299 13.83 -16.26 -3.94
C ILE A 299 15.02 -16.10 -2.99
N PHE A 300 15.34 -14.88 -2.59
CA PHE A 300 16.38 -14.60 -1.60
C PHE A 300 15.77 -14.21 -0.26
N VAL A 301 16.27 -14.81 0.80
CA VAL A 301 16.01 -14.42 2.19
C VAL A 301 17.35 -14.00 2.77
N ARG A 302 17.65 -12.70 2.78
CA ARG A 302 18.92 -12.14 3.28
C ARG A 302 18.73 -11.55 4.65
N GLN A 303 19.36 -12.15 5.64
CA GLN A 303 19.38 -11.66 7.00
C GLN A 303 20.65 -10.84 7.27
N PHE A 304 20.45 -9.65 7.78
CA PHE A 304 21.45 -8.80 8.41
C PHE A 304 21.20 -8.78 9.93
N ARG A 305 22.05 -8.09 10.66
CA ARG A 305 21.90 -7.99 12.12
C ARG A 305 20.62 -7.26 12.54
N ASP A 306 20.24 -6.24 11.78
CA ASP A 306 19.18 -5.28 12.09
C ASP A 306 17.98 -5.35 11.14
N ARG A 307 18.08 -6.07 10.01
CA ARG A 307 17.03 -6.21 9.03
C ARG A 307 17.08 -7.54 8.29
N LEU A 308 15.94 -7.90 7.73
CA LEU A 308 15.79 -9.05 6.84
C LEU A 308 15.17 -8.59 5.53
N VAL A 309 15.76 -8.98 4.41
CA VAL A 309 15.30 -8.65 3.06
C VAL A 309 14.81 -9.92 2.38
N VAL A 310 13.57 -9.92 1.90
CA VAL A 310 13.03 -11.01 1.09
C VAL A 310 12.79 -10.48 -0.31
N GLU A 311 13.45 -11.10 -1.30
CA GLU A 311 13.33 -10.75 -2.72
C GLU A 311 12.75 -11.92 -3.50
N SER A 312 11.80 -11.62 -4.39
CA SER A 312 11.11 -12.61 -5.22
C SER A 312 11.06 -12.14 -6.68
N PRO A 313 11.45 -12.99 -7.67
CA PRO A 313 11.37 -12.65 -9.09
C PRO A 313 9.94 -12.43 -9.59
N GLY A 314 9.79 -11.39 -10.40
CA GLY A 314 8.52 -10.91 -10.97
C GLY A 314 7.97 -9.75 -10.17
N GLY A 315 7.76 -8.58 -10.82
CA GLY A 315 7.21 -7.37 -10.19
C GLY A 315 5.82 -7.58 -9.59
N LEU A 316 5.21 -6.55 -9.08
CA LEU A 316 3.84 -6.62 -8.53
C LEU A 316 2.85 -7.07 -9.62
N PRO A 317 1.81 -7.87 -9.29
CA PRO A 317 0.77 -8.23 -10.23
C PRO A 317 0.06 -6.98 -10.79
N PHE A 318 -0.43 -7.06 -12.03
CA PHE A 318 -1.14 -5.94 -12.64
C PHE A 318 -2.29 -5.44 -11.78
N GLY A 319 -2.37 -4.10 -11.60
CA GLY A 319 -3.39 -3.46 -10.76
C GLY A 319 -3.09 -3.48 -9.26
N ILE A 320 -1.98 -4.08 -8.84
CA ILE A 320 -1.43 -3.95 -7.49
C ILE A 320 -0.32 -2.89 -7.51
N THR A 321 -0.40 -1.94 -6.61
CA THR A 321 0.60 -0.89 -6.39
C THR A 321 0.93 -0.83 -4.90
N LEU A 322 2.01 -0.16 -4.53
CA LEU A 322 2.35 0.04 -3.11
C LEU A 322 1.25 0.78 -2.33
N ASP A 323 0.47 1.64 -3.01
CA ASP A 323 -0.63 2.38 -2.39
C ASP A 323 -1.87 1.50 -2.08
N ASN A 324 -2.06 0.41 -2.84
CA ASN A 324 -3.24 -0.45 -2.71
C ASN A 324 -2.93 -1.88 -2.25
N ILE A 325 -1.67 -2.20 -1.96
CA ILE A 325 -1.20 -3.54 -1.59
C ILE A 325 -1.89 -4.11 -0.33
N LEU A 326 -2.37 -3.24 0.57
CA LEU A 326 -3.12 -3.62 1.75
C LEU A 326 -4.61 -3.92 1.47
N ASP A 327 -5.12 -3.48 0.31
CA ASP A 327 -6.55 -3.49 -0.02
C ASP A 327 -6.91 -4.52 -1.08
N ARG A 328 -5.94 -4.86 -1.93
CA ARG A 328 -6.17 -5.74 -3.08
C ARG A 328 -5.38 -7.01 -2.97
N GLN A 329 -6.02 -8.08 -3.43
CA GLN A 329 -5.43 -9.40 -3.50
C GLN A 329 -5.56 -9.93 -4.90
N LEU A 330 -4.44 -10.32 -5.47
CA LEU A 330 -4.39 -10.99 -6.75
C LEU A 330 -3.25 -12.03 -6.71
N PRO A 331 -3.52 -13.28 -6.31
CA PRO A 331 -2.47 -14.30 -6.27
C PRO A 331 -2.03 -14.62 -7.70
N ARG A 332 -0.74 -14.47 -7.99
CA ARG A 332 -0.16 -14.88 -9.29
C ARG A 332 -0.24 -16.40 -9.47
N ASN A 333 -0.03 -17.14 -8.41
CA ASN A 333 -0.08 -18.60 -8.40
C ASN A 333 -1.28 -19.07 -7.56
N ARG A 334 -2.44 -19.05 -8.20
CA ARG A 334 -3.71 -19.34 -7.51
C ARG A 334 -3.73 -20.74 -6.90
N ARG A 335 -3.23 -21.76 -7.62
CA ARG A 335 -3.19 -23.14 -7.13
C ARG A 335 -2.30 -23.28 -5.89
N ILE A 336 -1.14 -22.62 -5.87
CA ILE A 336 -0.26 -22.59 -4.70
C ILE A 336 -1.01 -21.94 -3.51
N ALA A 337 -1.63 -20.78 -3.70
CA ALA A 337 -2.36 -20.10 -2.65
C ALA A 337 -3.54 -20.93 -2.10
N GLU A 338 -4.26 -21.64 -2.98
CA GLU A 338 -5.34 -22.57 -2.59
C GLU A 338 -4.82 -23.70 -1.68
N ILE A 339 -3.71 -24.36 -2.06
CA ILE A 339 -3.13 -25.45 -1.26
C ILE A 339 -2.61 -24.91 0.09
N LEU A 340 -1.90 -23.80 0.10
CA LEU A 340 -1.40 -23.18 1.32
C LEU A 340 -2.54 -22.73 2.26
N SER A 341 -3.69 -22.31 1.71
CA SER A 341 -4.87 -21.94 2.51
C SER A 341 -5.52 -23.12 3.23
N LEU A 342 -5.41 -24.35 2.67
CA LEU A 342 -5.89 -25.54 3.36
C LEU A 342 -5.16 -25.80 4.68
N CYS A 343 -3.89 -25.41 4.75
CA CYS A 343 -3.05 -25.49 5.94
C CYS A 343 -3.17 -24.27 6.87
N GLY A 344 -3.95 -23.25 6.48
CA GLY A 344 -4.03 -21.99 7.21
C GLY A 344 -2.76 -21.16 7.16
N MET A 345 -1.84 -21.47 6.23
CA MET A 345 -0.60 -20.71 6.05
C MET A 345 -0.83 -19.42 5.27
N VAL A 346 -1.83 -19.39 4.39
CA VAL A 346 -2.29 -18.21 3.66
C VAL A 346 -3.77 -18.01 3.93
N GLU A 347 -4.16 -16.81 4.29
CA GLU A 347 -5.56 -16.45 4.43
C GLU A 347 -6.09 -15.87 3.13
N ARG A 348 -7.21 -16.41 2.63
CA ARG A 348 -7.86 -15.94 1.39
C ARG A 348 -8.39 -14.50 1.48
N SER A 349 -8.47 -13.95 2.69
CA SER A 349 -9.00 -12.62 2.97
C SER A 349 -7.97 -11.49 2.90
N GLY A 350 -6.69 -11.76 2.53
CA GLY A 350 -5.61 -10.77 2.43
C GLY A 350 -5.10 -10.19 3.74
N GLN A 351 -5.34 -10.87 4.80
CA GLN A 351 -4.93 -10.42 6.12
C GLN A 351 -3.42 -10.57 6.35
N GLY A 352 -2.71 -11.34 5.49
CA GLY A 352 -1.29 -11.60 5.66
C GLY A 352 -0.43 -10.34 5.53
N MET A 353 -0.64 -9.55 4.49
CA MET A 353 0.06 -8.27 4.33
C MET A 353 -0.29 -7.32 5.49
N ASN A 354 -1.58 -7.21 5.84
CA ASN A 354 -2.05 -6.41 6.96
C ASN A 354 -1.38 -6.84 8.27
N LEU A 355 -1.24 -8.15 8.50
CA LEU A 355 -0.56 -8.70 9.67
C LEU A 355 0.89 -8.23 9.79
N MET A 356 1.65 -8.17 8.68
CA MET A 356 3.03 -7.70 8.71
C MET A 356 3.12 -6.23 9.16
N PHE A 357 2.24 -5.38 8.64
CA PHE A 357 2.18 -3.96 9.04
C PHE A 357 1.73 -3.80 10.49
N GLU A 358 0.68 -4.49 10.90
CA GLU A 358 0.12 -4.44 12.24
C GLU A 358 1.14 -4.86 13.29
N LEU A 359 1.77 -6.04 13.13
CA LEU A 359 2.77 -6.53 14.08
C LEU A 359 4.01 -5.64 14.12
N SER A 360 4.41 -5.02 13.00
CA SER A 360 5.51 -4.05 13.00
C SER A 360 5.17 -2.84 13.86
N VAL A 361 3.96 -2.29 13.74
CA VAL A 361 3.52 -1.19 14.62
C VAL A 361 3.44 -1.64 16.07
N GLN A 362 2.81 -2.80 16.35
CA GLN A 362 2.66 -3.32 17.72
C GLN A 362 3.99 -3.54 18.44
N GLU A 363 5.04 -3.87 17.70
CA GLU A 363 6.40 -4.03 18.22
C GLU A 363 7.23 -2.74 18.15
N ALA A 364 6.63 -1.60 17.80
CA ALA A 364 7.27 -0.30 17.60
C ALA A 364 8.50 -0.37 16.66
N LYS A 365 8.40 -1.21 15.64
CA LYS A 365 9.38 -1.37 14.57
C LYS A 365 8.98 -0.55 13.34
N PRO A 366 9.92 -0.22 12.44
CA PRO A 366 9.57 0.37 11.14
C PRO A 366 8.58 -0.51 10.37
N LEU A 367 7.71 0.13 9.62
CA LEU A 367 6.80 -0.57 8.69
C LEU A 367 7.61 -1.36 7.66
N PRO A 368 7.06 -2.47 7.11
CA PRO A 368 7.66 -3.17 5.98
C PRO A 368 7.92 -2.21 4.82
N ASP A 369 9.16 -2.21 4.32
CA ASP A 369 9.61 -1.30 3.28
C ASP A 369 9.74 -2.04 1.94
N PHE A 370 9.04 -1.55 0.92
CA PHE A 370 8.98 -2.09 -0.44
C PHE A 370 9.70 -1.21 -1.47
N THR A 371 10.48 -0.22 -1.04
CA THR A 371 11.16 0.74 -1.95
C THR A 371 12.16 0.07 -2.91
N GLY A 372 12.63 -1.14 -2.60
CA GLY A 372 13.46 -1.94 -3.49
C GLY A 372 12.69 -2.72 -4.57
N THR A 373 11.36 -2.58 -4.67
CA THR A 373 10.52 -3.26 -5.66
C THR A 373 10.60 -2.55 -7.01
N ASP A 374 10.74 -3.33 -8.08
CA ASP A 374 10.71 -2.88 -9.47
C ASP A 374 9.83 -3.81 -10.34
N ASP A 375 9.88 -3.64 -11.66
CA ASP A 375 9.11 -4.45 -12.60
C ASP A 375 9.57 -5.92 -12.69
N PHE A 376 10.76 -6.23 -12.17
CA PHE A 376 11.39 -7.56 -12.25
C PHE A 376 11.43 -8.28 -10.93
N PHE A 377 11.42 -7.55 -9.80
CA PHE A 377 11.52 -8.11 -8.46
C PHE A 377 10.60 -7.40 -7.49
N VAL A 378 9.96 -8.18 -6.63
CA VAL A 378 9.36 -7.65 -5.40
C VAL A 378 10.38 -7.82 -4.28
N SER A 379 10.72 -6.71 -3.61
CA SER A 379 11.65 -6.69 -2.48
C SER A 379 10.96 -6.11 -1.27
N VAL A 380 10.94 -6.84 -0.15
CA VAL A 380 10.48 -6.34 1.15
C VAL A 380 11.60 -6.36 2.16
N THR A 381 11.84 -5.22 2.79
CA THR A 381 12.77 -5.07 3.91
C THR A 381 11.99 -5.01 5.22
N LEU A 382 12.27 -5.94 6.11
CA LEU A 382 11.73 -6.02 7.46
C LEU A 382 12.80 -5.55 8.43
N ASN A 383 12.65 -4.35 8.97
CA ASN A 383 13.55 -3.80 9.97
C ASN A 383 13.23 -4.42 11.33
N GLY A 384 14.27 -4.90 12.02
CA GLY A 384 14.11 -5.63 13.27
C GLY A 384 14.25 -4.77 14.52
N LEU A 385 14.91 -3.60 14.44
CA LEU A 385 15.17 -2.77 15.60
C LEU A 385 13.97 -1.92 16.01
N ILE A 386 13.74 -1.86 17.31
CA ILE A 386 12.73 -0.97 17.89
C ILE A 386 13.20 0.47 17.74
N LEU A 387 12.42 1.31 17.06
CA LEU A 387 12.76 2.71 16.81
C LEU A 387 12.61 3.58 18.06
N ASP A 388 11.48 3.48 18.72
CA ASP A 388 11.16 4.27 19.90
C ASP A 388 10.51 3.40 20.99
N LYS A 389 11.27 3.14 22.04
CA LYS A 389 10.78 2.37 23.19
C LYS A 389 9.56 3.02 23.86
N ALA A 390 9.42 4.34 23.78
CA ALA A 390 8.26 5.02 24.33
C ALA A 390 6.96 4.71 23.55
N MET A 391 7.06 4.35 22.27
CA MET A 391 5.90 3.87 21.50
C MET A 391 5.34 2.57 22.07
N LEU A 392 6.16 1.66 22.58
CA LEU A 392 5.70 0.44 23.24
C LEU A 392 4.80 0.74 24.44
N SER A 393 5.17 1.74 25.26
CA SER A 393 4.32 2.15 26.39
C SER A 393 2.97 2.71 25.95
N VAL A 394 2.93 3.43 24.82
CA VAL A 394 1.67 3.92 24.22
C VAL A 394 0.82 2.73 23.78
N LEU A 395 1.40 1.78 23.06
CA LEU A 395 0.69 0.61 22.53
C LEU A 395 0.18 -0.29 23.65
N ASN A 396 0.97 -0.52 24.72
CA ASN A 396 0.52 -1.26 25.90
C ASN A 396 -0.72 -0.64 26.54
N ARG A 397 -0.76 0.68 26.68
CA ARG A 397 -1.96 1.36 27.21
C ARG A 397 -3.17 1.30 26.28
N ILE A 398 -2.94 1.26 24.98
CA ILE A 398 -4.01 1.05 23.99
C ILE A 398 -4.54 -0.39 24.14
N ASN A 399 -3.66 -1.37 24.32
CA ASN A 399 -4.03 -2.77 24.53
C ASN A 399 -4.88 -2.95 25.80
N GLU A 400 -4.53 -2.28 26.90
CA GLU A 400 -5.33 -2.29 28.14
C GLU A 400 -6.75 -1.73 27.95
N ARG A 401 -6.98 -0.90 26.93
CA ARG A 401 -8.28 -0.30 26.60
C ARG A 401 -9.10 -1.09 25.59
N GLY A 402 -8.64 -2.25 25.15
CA GLY A 402 -9.35 -3.12 24.22
C GLY A 402 -8.85 -3.04 22.77
N ALA A 403 -7.55 -3.14 22.55
CA ALA A 403 -6.91 -3.14 21.23
C ALA A 403 -7.40 -4.27 20.30
N GLU A 404 -8.02 -5.32 20.83
CA GLU A 404 -8.66 -6.38 20.03
C GLU A 404 -9.72 -5.85 19.05
N LEU A 405 -10.16 -4.61 19.24
CA LEU A 405 -11.13 -3.92 18.38
C LEU A 405 -10.47 -3.09 17.28
N LEU A 406 -9.13 -2.96 17.26
CA LEU A 406 -8.42 -2.12 16.30
C LEU A 406 -8.11 -2.90 15.02
N SER A 407 -8.28 -2.24 13.88
CA SER A 407 -7.88 -2.75 12.57
C SER A 407 -6.44 -2.32 12.24
N THR A 408 -5.88 -2.91 11.21
CA THR A 408 -4.55 -2.52 10.68
C THR A 408 -4.49 -1.03 10.35
N GLU A 409 -5.55 -0.47 9.74
CA GLU A 409 -5.61 0.96 9.44
C GLU A 409 -5.59 1.83 10.71
N ASP A 410 -6.24 1.36 11.79
CA ASP A 410 -6.21 2.07 13.07
C ASP A 410 -4.77 2.12 13.64
N PHE A 411 -4.02 1.01 13.58
CA PHE A 411 -2.61 0.98 13.96
C PHE A 411 -1.74 1.90 13.09
N LEU A 412 -1.99 1.94 11.79
CA LEU A 412 -1.28 2.85 10.88
C LEU A 412 -1.56 4.34 11.18
N VAL A 413 -2.79 4.69 11.58
CA VAL A 413 -3.12 6.04 12.03
C VAL A 413 -2.39 6.38 13.33
N ILE A 414 -2.38 5.46 14.30
CA ILE A 414 -1.67 5.65 15.57
C ILE A 414 -0.17 5.88 15.33
N ASP A 415 0.44 5.05 14.50
CA ASP A 415 1.85 5.16 14.14
C ASP A 415 2.16 6.47 13.38
N ALA A 416 1.30 6.86 12.43
CA ALA A 416 1.45 8.11 11.70
C ALA A 416 1.33 9.34 12.62
N LEU A 417 0.36 9.36 13.53
CA LEU A 417 0.19 10.45 14.50
C LEU A 417 1.34 10.51 15.52
N TYR A 418 1.82 9.36 15.97
CA TYR A 418 2.94 9.30 16.90
C TYR A 418 4.23 9.85 16.30
N HIS A 419 4.49 9.55 15.03
CA HIS A 419 5.67 10.01 14.29
C HIS A 419 5.45 11.30 13.49
N GLU A 420 4.34 12.01 13.73
CA GLU A 420 3.99 13.29 13.08
C GLU A 420 3.95 13.22 11.55
N ARG A 421 3.59 12.05 10.99
CA ARG A 421 3.46 11.84 9.55
C ARG A 421 2.08 12.27 9.03
N PRO A 422 1.98 12.75 7.78
CA PRO A 422 0.70 13.15 7.20
C PRO A 422 -0.22 11.94 7.05
N LEU A 423 -1.53 12.16 7.30
CA LEU A 423 -2.57 11.15 7.12
C LEU A 423 -3.13 11.23 5.69
N ASN A 424 -3.21 10.10 5.01
CA ASN A 424 -3.92 9.97 3.73
C ASN A 424 -5.45 9.96 3.95
N GLU A 425 -6.23 10.02 2.87
CA GLU A 425 -7.71 10.05 2.94
C GLU A 425 -8.29 8.84 3.67
N LYS A 426 -7.73 7.67 3.47
CA LYS A 426 -8.17 6.42 4.11
C LYS A 426 -7.93 6.47 5.62
N MET A 427 -6.76 6.89 6.05
CA MET A 427 -6.44 7.10 7.47
C MET A 427 -7.35 8.15 8.11
N GLN A 428 -7.67 9.23 7.39
CA GLN A 428 -8.59 10.27 7.89
C GLN A 428 -9.99 9.72 8.18
N SER A 429 -10.48 8.75 7.41
CA SER A 429 -11.78 8.12 7.64
C SER A 429 -11.87 7.36 8.97
N ARG A 430 -10.72 6.95 9.54
CA ARG A 430 -10.63 6.20 10.80
C ARG A 430 -10.64 7.09 12.05
N LEU A 431 -10.35 8.38 11.88
CA LEU A 431 -10.16 9.32 13.00
C LEU A 431 -11.35 9.39 13.95
N ASN A 432 -12.60 9.44 13.42
CA ASN A 432 -13.79 9.54 14.26
C ASN A 432 -13.89 8.37 15.24
N ARG A 433 -13.65 7.14 14.74
CA ARG A 433 -13.65 5.94 15.59
C ARG A 433 -12.56 5.99 16.66
N LEU A 434 -11.36 6.42 16.30
CA LEU A 434 -10.24 6.52 17.25
C LEU A 434 -10.46 7.63 18.30
N ILE A 435 -11.22 8.66 17.94
CA ILE A 435 -11.67 9.70 18.90
C ILE A 435 -12.69 9.10 19.87
N GLU A 436 -13.67 8.34 19.39
CA GLU A 436 -14.66 7.66 20.24
C GLU A 436 -14.01 6.68 21.23
N LEU A 437 -12.94 5.99 20.79
CA LEU A 437 -12.15 5.11 21.64
C LEU A 437 -11.20 5.87 22.60
N GLY A 438 -11.14 7.19 22.52
CA GLY A 438 -10.27 8.01 23.36
C GLY A 438 -8.77 7.82 23.10
N ILE A 439 -8.41 7.36 21.90
CA ILE A 439 -7.02 7.16 21.44
C ILE A 439 -6.50 8.42 20.76
N VAL A 440 -7.36 9.15 20.04
CA VAL A 440 -7.04 10.36 19.28
C VAL A 440 -7.84 11.55 19.84
N GLU A 441 -7.23 12.71 19.85
CA GLU A 441 -7.87 14.00 20.19
C GLU A 441 -7.84 14.94 18.99
N HIS A 442 -8.95 15.65 18.77
CA HIS A 442 -9.05 16.71 17.76
C HIS A 442 -8.70 18.05 18.39
N ILE A 443 -7.63 18.70 17.96
CA ILE A 443 -7.08 19.91 18.59
C ILE A 443 -7.20 21.19 17.77
N GLY A 444 -7.88 21.14 16.63
CA GLY A 444 -8.07 22.31 15.77
C GLY A 444 -8.44 21.92 14.35
N ARG A 445 -8.64 22.90 13.48
CA ARG A 445 -9.09 22.65 12.11
C ARG A 445 -8.17 21.65 11.39
N LYS A 446 -8.67 20.41 11.20
CA LYS A 446 -7.94 19.28 10.57
C LYS A 446 -6.64 18.87 11.29
N LYS A 447 -6.51 19.13 12.59
CA LYS A 447 -5.33 18.74 13.36
C LYS A 447 -5.71 17.72 14.44
N TYR A 448 -5.03 16.58 14.41
CA TYR A 448 -5.28 15.44 15.27
C TYR A 448 -3.98 15.01 15.95
N VAL A 449 -4.07 14.56 17.20
CA VAL A 449 -2.94 14.04 17.98
C VAL A 449 -3.40 12.84 18.79
N LEU A 450 -2.47 12.05 19.29
CA LEU A 450 -2.80 11.00 20.25
C LEU A 450 -3.30 11.63 21.56
N ALA A 451 -4.17 10.93 22.27
CA ALA A 451 -4.75 11.41 23.51
C ALA A 451 -3.68 11.68 24.57
N ARG A 452 -3.86 12.73 25.37
CA ARG A 452 -2.94 13.17 26.43
C ARG A 452 -2.55 12.04 27.39
N SER A 453 -3.50 11.18 27.74
CA SER A 453 -3.29 10.03 28.62
C SER A 453 -2.27 9.02 28.06
N LEU A 454 -2.10 8.93 26.74
CA LEU A 454 -1.12 8.08 26.08
C LEU A 454 0.29 8.70 26.14
N TYR A 455 0.40 10.02 25.96
CA TYR A 455 1.68 10.73 26.14
C TYR A 455 2.14 10.74 27.61
N ALA A 456 1.22 10.71 28.56
CA ALA A 456 1.58 10.61 29.98
C ALA A 456 2.34 9.33 30.32
N ALA A 457 2.08 8.23 29.59
CA ALA A 457 2.80 6.96 29.74
C ALA A 457 4.28 7.05 29.38
N THR A 458 4.63 7.94 28.45
CA THR A 458 5.98 8.06 27.90
C THR A 458 6.84 9.12 28.60
N GLY A 459 6.30 9.81 29.60
CA GLY A 459 6.92 11.00 30.16
C GLY A 459 6.99 12.19 29.19
N LYS A 460 6.38 12.06 28.00
CA LYS A 460 6.39 13.07 26.92
C LYS A 460 5.14 13.98 26.97
N THR A 461 4.54 14.24 28.13
CA THR A 461 3.38 15.15 28.28
C THR A 461 3.65 16.53 27.70
N GLY A 462 4.92 16.98 27.74
CA GLY A 462 5.34 18.21 27.08
C GLY A 462 5.17 18.21 25.55
N VAL A 463 5.23 17.05 24.90
CA VAL A 463 4.98 16.90 23.46
C VAL A 463 3.51 17.14 23.15
N HIS A 464 2.61 16.49 23.91
CA HIS A 464 1.16 16.74 23.79
C HIS A 464 0.84 18.22 24.03
N THR A 465 1.37 18.81 25.10
CA THR A 465 1.18 20.23 25.42
C THR A 465 1.71 21.14 24.30
N ARG A 466 2.82 20.79 23.64
CA ARG A 466 3.35 21.52 22.49
C ARG A 466 2.40 21.50 21.30
N HIS A 467 1.72 20.39 21.04
CA HIS A 467 0.79 20.24 19.91
C HIS A 467 -0.57 20.88 20.18
N VAL A 468 -1.10 20.70 21.38
CA VAL A 468 -2.42 21.21 21.80
C VAL A 468 -2.34 22.68 22.19
N GLY A 469 -1.19 23.14 22.65
CA GLY A 469 -1.04 24.37 23.39
C GLY A 469 -1.39 24.16 24.88
N LEU A 470 -1.07 25.15 25.68
CA LEU A 470 -1.53 25.24 27.07
C LEU A 470 -2.98 25.75 27.10
N ASP A 471 -3.62 25.70 28.26
CA ASP A 471 -4.92 26.33 28.41
C ASP A 471 -4.85 27.83 28.03
N ARG A 472 -6.00 28.43 27.76
CA ARG A 472 -6.10 29.77 27.18
C ARG A 472 -5.40 30.84 28.04
N ASP A 473 -5.48 30.72 29.36
CA ASP A 473 -4.90 31.70 30.28
C ASP A 473 -3.39 31.51 30.41
N THR A 474 -2.91 30.27 30.47
CA THR A 474 -1.48 29.95 30.44
C THR A 474 -0.83 30.38 29.12
N ASN A 475 -1.51 30.21 27.99
CA ASN A 475 -1.03 30.72 26.69
C ASN A 475 -0.90 32.26 26.70
N LYS A 476 -1.87 32.96 27.26
CA LYS A 476 -1.80 34.42 27.43
C LYS A 476 -0.65 34.86 28.35
N GLU A 477 -0.43 34.11 29.43
CA GLU A 477 0.69 34.39 30.35
C GLU A 477 2.05 34.19 29.70
N LEU A 478 2.23 33.12 28.89
CA LEU A 478 3.47 32.89 28.14
C LEU A 478 3.75 34.01 27.14
N LEU A 479 2.73 34.43 26.38
CA LEU A 479 2.86 35.54 25.44
C LEU A 479 3.22 36.84 26.19
N LEU A 480 2.52 37.13 27.29
CA LEU A 480 2.76 38.32 28.10
C LEU A 480 4.16 38.32 28.72
N LYS A 481 4.61 37.17 29.25
CA LYS A 481 5.96 37.01 29.81
C LYS A 481 7.02 37.27 28.75
N HIS A 482 6.87 36.70 27.56
CA HIS A 482 7.79 36.94 26.45
C HIS A 482 7.83 38.40 26.01
N ILE A 483 6.68 39.05 25.88
CA ILE A 483 6.58 40.47 25.52
C ILE A 483 7.25 41.35 26.60
N ARG A 484 7.05 41.04 27.89
CA ARG A 484 7.70 41.77 29.01
C ARG A 484 9.22 41.66 28.98
N GLN A 485 9.74 40.47 28.63
CA GLN A 485 11.19 40.26 28.52
C GLN A 485 11.81 41.02 27.36
N ASN A 486 11.03 41.35 26.33
CA ASN A 486 11.47 42.08 25.15
C ASN A 486 10.88 43.51 25.06
N ASN A 487 10.45 44.08 26.19
CA ASN A 487 9.68 45.32 26.18
C ASN A 487 10.46 46.54 25.66
N GLU A 488 11.80 46.52 25.75
CA GLU A 488 12.64 47.63 25.25
C GLU A 488 12.65 47.73 23.72
N VAL A 489 12.56 46.59 23.02
CA VAL A 489 12.67 46.51 21.56
C VAL A 489 11.30 46.27 20.90
N GLY A 490 10.35 45.74 21.66
CA GLY A 490 9.04 45.30 21.20
C GLY A 490 9.09 43.99 20.40
N THR A 491 8.07 43.16 20.56
CA THR A 491 8.00 41.81 20.01
C THR A 491 7.23 41.78 18.68
N PRO A 492 7.82 41.37 17.56
CA PRO A 492 7.10 41.19 16.29
C PRO A 492 6.18 39.97 16.35
N PHE A 493 5.07 40.01 15.61
CA PHE A 493 4.08 38.93 15.61
C PHE A 493 4.65 37.56 15.20
N LYS A 494 5.65 37.53 14.32
CA LYS A 494 6.34 36.29 13.89
C LYS A 494 7.03 35.58 15.07
N GLU A 495 7.55 36.33 16.01
CA GLU A 495 8.22 35.80 17.20
C GLU A 495 7.20 35.21 18.19
N LEU A 496 6.02 35.86 18.34
CA LEU A 496 4.91 35.31 19.13
C LEU A 496 4.43 33.97 18.62
N GLN A 497 4.52 33.70 17.30
CA GLN A 497 4.23 32.37 16.72
C GLN A 497 5.26 31.32 17.14
N GLN A 498 6.50 31.71 17.38
CA GLN A 498 7.54 30.78 17.86
C GLN A 498 7.37 30.46 19.36
N VAL A 499 6.77 31.37 20.14
CA VAL A 499 6.45 31.11 21.56
C VAL A 499 5.36 30.06 21.72
N LEU A 500 4.38 30.05 20.81
CA LEU A 500 3.24 29.12 20.83
C LEU A 500 3.13 28.39 19.48
N PRO A 501 4.06 27.47 19.16
CA PRO A 501 4.09 26.81 17.86
C PRO A 501 2.91 25.87 17.63
N GLY A 502 2.19 25.48 18.67
CA GLY A 502 0.98 24.66 18.61
C GLY A 502 -0.28 25.42 18.18
N LEU A 503 -0.26 26.76 18.20
CA LEU A 503 -1.40 27.58 17.82
C LEU A 503 -1.22 28.17 16.41
N ASP A 504 -2.33 28.26 15.69
CA ASP A 504 -2.34 28.96 14.40
C ASP A 504 -2.29 30.49 14.56
N ARG A 505 -2.00 31.18 13.45
CA ARG A 505 -1.87 32.63 13.42
C ARG A 505 -3.13 33.35 13.90
N ASN A 506 -4.31 32.83 13.65
CA ASN A 506 -5.57 33.43 14.01
C ASN A 506 -5.84 33.23 15.52
N GLN A 507 -5.51 32.05 16.04
CA GLN A 507 -5.62 31.77 17.49
C GLN A 507 -4.72 32.70 18.30
N ILE A 508 -3.47 32.89 17.88
CA ILE A 508 -2.57 33.85 18.55
C ILE A 508 -3.10 35.30 18.45
N ARG A 509 -3.64 35.68 17.28
CA ARG A 509 -4.29 37.02 17.15
C ARG A 509 -5.44 37.23 18.12
N VAL A 510 -6.25 36.20 18.34
CA VAL A 510 -7.35 36.26 19.31
C VAL A 510 -6.82 36.44 20.72
N LEU A 511 -5.80 35.68 21.13
CA LEU A 511 -5.16 35.83 22.44
C LEU A 511 -4.53 37.23 22.63
N MET A 512 -3.85 37.73 21.60
CA MET A 512 -3.26 39.06 21.62
C MET A 512 -4.31 40.19 21.70
N ARG A 513 -5.46 40.01 21.03
CA ARG A 513 -6.59 40.92 21.13
C ARG A 513 -7.13 40.97 22.56
N GLU A 514 -7.32 39.81 23.21
CA GLU A 514 -7.79 39.74 24.60
C GLU A 514 -6.79 40.35 25.59
N LEU A 515 -5.49 40.13 25.39
CA LEU A 515 -4.45 40.76 26.18
C LEU A 515 -4.47 42.28 26.01
N ARG A 516 -4.77 42.79 24.82
CA ARG A 516 -4.93 44.22 24.55
C ARG A 516 -6.21 44.77 25.15
N GLU A 517 -7.34 44.07 25.00
CA GLU A 517 -8.62 44.47 25.61
C GLU A 517 -8.56 44.46 27.13
N SER A 518 -7.76 43.59 27.72
CA SER A 518 -7.49 43.58 29.18
C SER A 518 -6.43 44.60 29.62
N GLY A 519 -5.93 45.45 28.72
CA GLY A 519 -4.95 46.48 29.01
C GLY A 519 -3.55 45.99 29.34
N LYS A 520 -3.23 44.72 29.15
CA LYS A 520 -1.93 44.12 29.50
C LYS A 520 -0.85 44.31 28.44
N VAL A 521 -1.24 44.55 27.18
CA VAL A 521 -0.32 44.79 26.06
C VAL A 521 -0.89 45.83 25.11
N PHE A 522 -0.01 46.54 24.41
CA PHE A 522 -0.36 47.44 23.32
C PHE A 522 0.52 47.19 22.09
N CYS A 523 0.09 47.71 20.96
CA CYS A 523 0.79 47.50 19.69
C CYS A 523 1.14 48.84 19.07
N GLU A 524 2.41 49.00 18.70
CA GLU A 524 2.90 50.16 17.95
C GLU A 524 3.26 49.78 16.53
N GLY A 525 2.97 50.65 15.59
CA GLY A 525 3.21 50.44 14.16
C GLY A 525 2.07 49.71 13.45
N THR A 526 2.18 49.63 12.15
CA THR A 526 1.18 48.99 11.27
C THR A 526 1.81 47.92 10.39
N THR A 527 1.03 46.92 10.02
CA THR A 527 1.41 45.84 9.07
C THR A 527 2.59 44.98 9.55
N SER A 528 3.65 44.85 8.74
CA SER A 528 4.82 44.02 9.06
C SER A 528 5.78 44.67 10.08
N ALA A 529 5.69 45.97 10.28
CA ALA A 529 6.49 46.71 11.24
C ALA A 529 5.85 46.77 12.65
N ALA A 530 4.64 46.25 12.83
CA ALA A 530 3.93 46.23 14.10
C ALA A 530 4.69 45.45 15.17
N ARG A 531 4.85 46.07 16.35
CA ARG A 531 5.49 45.48 17.52
C ARG A 531 4.59 45.58 18.73
N TRP A 532 4.65 44.56 19.58
CA TRP A 532 3.86 44.42 20.78
C TRP A 532 4.70 44.73 22.00
N PHE A 533 4.16 45.48 22.90
CA PHE A 533 4.75 45.92 24.16
C PHE A 533 3.82 45.57 25.31
N ALA A 534 4.39 45.33 26.50
CA ALA A 534 3.61 45.16 27.70
C ALA A 534 3.25 46.54 28.29
N SER A 535 2.01 46.66 28.70
CA SER A 535 1.59 47.80 29.51
C SER A 535 2.17 47.68 30.93
N GLU A 536 2.53 48.77 31.55
CA GLU A 536 3.05 48.81 32.93
C GLU A 536 2.06 48.24 33.96
#